data_c026f9774d40b21b640858991baef443
#
_entry.id   c026f9774d40b21b640858991baef443
#
_cell.length_a   1.000
_cell.length_b   1.000
_cell.length_c   1.000
_cell.angle_alpha   90.00
_cell.angle_beta   90.00
_cell.angle_gamma   90.00
#
_symmetry.space_group_name_H-M   'P 1'
#
loop_
_entity.id
_entity.type
_entity.pdbx_description
1 polymer ?
#
loop_
_entity_poly.entity_id
_entity_poly.type
_entity_poly.pdbx_seq_one_letter_code
_entity_poly.pdbx_strand_id
1 'polypeptide(L)'
;MNVCSLYIGGGTPTSLNEKVFARLLTLVQRYLSFPAIREFTVEAGRPDCFSKEKLAAMEAAGVNRISVNPQTFHDKTLQVIGRKHTVADFYHAYEAVRASRIPIVNMDLIIGLPGENKQDILTSMQKAIALEPENLTIHTLTLKKSAPLFGSQMTLAADVAASLVDEGQALAKSRGLEPYYLYRQHYMLGHLANIGYAKPGTESLYNIQMMEERHPIIGVGPSSASKRPLADGHHLNKLNMPKNVTVYGTSLPALFKKRAELFT
;
A
#
# COMPACT_ATOMS: atom_id res chain seq x y z
N MET A 1 6.79 -23.50 -9.49
CA MET A 1 6.48 -22.04 -9.45
C MET A 1 7.46 -21.40 -8.47
N ASN A 2 8.18 -20.35 -8.88
CA ASN A 2 9.09 -19.61 -8.00
C ASN A 2 8.38 -18.36 -7.50
N VAL A 3 8.05 -18.30 -6.21
CA VAL A 3 7.47 -17.11 -5.58
C VAL A 3 8.60 -16.15 -5.22
N CYS A 4 8.57 -14.93 -5.78
CA CYS A 4 9.60 -13.92 -5.57
C CYS A 4 9.15 -12.74 -4.71
N SER A 5 7.85 -12.52 -4.57
CA SER A 5 7.29 -11.48 -3.69
C SER A 5 6.13 -12.04 -2.85
N LEU A 6 6.06 -11.59 -1.62
CA LEU A 6 4.99 -11.88 -0.67
C LEU A 6 4.49 -10.55 -0.10
N TYR A 7 3.18 -10.35 -0.13
CA TYR A 7 2.57 -9.09 0.28
C TYR A 7 1.36 -9.34 1.21
N ILE A 8 1.42 -8.82 2.40
CA ILE A 8 0.32 -8.85 3.36
C ILE A 8 -0.30 -7.45 3.42
N GLY A 9 -1.46 -7.31 2.83
CA GLY A 9 -2.20 -6.06 2.74
C GLY A 9 -3.70 -6.27 2.83
N GLY A 10 -4.45 -5.25 2.39
CA GLY A 10 -5.91 -5.29 2.35
C GLY A 10 -6.55 -4.88 3.69
N GLY A 11 -6.95 -3.63 3.80
CA GLY A 11 -7.33 -3.01 5.04
C GLY A 11 -6.10 -2.63 5.85
N THR A 12 -5.96 -3.15 7.05
CA THR A 12 -4.80 -2.88 7.90
C THR A 12 -4.40 -4.16 8.62
N PRO A 13 -3.42 -4.93 8.13
CA PRO A 13 -2.98 -6.17 8.77
C PRO A 13 -2.60 -6.00 10.25
N THR A 14 -1.99 -4.87 10.58
CA THR A 14 -1.60 -4.52 11.95
C THR A 14 -2.78 -4.17 12.87
N SER A 15 -4.02 -4.11 12.37
CA SER A 15 -5.22 -3.98 13.22
C SER A 15 -5.55 -5.26 13.98
N LEU A 16 -5.00 -6.40 13.58
CA LEU A 16 -5.09 -7.64 14.34
C LEU A 16 -4.39 -7.47 15.70
N ASN A 17 -4.90 -8.14 16.73
CA ASN A 17 -4.16 -8.17 17.99
C ASN A 17 -2.82 -8.89 17.83
N GLU A 18 -1.88 -8.64 18.72
CA GLU A 18 -0.49 -9.09 18.63
C GLU A 18 -0.36 -10.61 18.48
N LYS A 19 -1.12 -11.38 19.26
CA LYS A 19 -1.09 -12.84 19.21
C LYS A 19 -1.55 -13.38 17.85
N VAL A 20 -2.66 -12.83 17.32
CA VAL A 20 -3.20 -13.24 16.03
C VAL A 20 -2.28 -12.81 14.90
N PHE A 21 -1.69 -11.61 14.98
CA PHE A 21 -0.75 -11.11 13.98
C PHE A 21 0.54 -11.94 13.95
N ALA A 22 1.12 -12.23 15.11
CA ALA A 22 2.30 -13.10 15.20
C ALA A 22 2.00 -14.52 14.67
N ARG A 23 0.82 -15.09 15.00
CA ARG A 23 0.38 -16.37 14.46
C ARG A 23 0.23 -16.34 12.94
N LEU A 24 -0.32 -15.27 12.38
CA LEU A 24 -0.41 -15.10 10.92
C LEU A 24 0.98 -15.18 10.29
N LEU A 25 1.95 -14.41 10.81
CA LEU A 25 3.31 -14.41 10.28
C LEU A 25 3.99 -15.78 10.42
N THR A 26 3.79 -16.48 11.53
CA THR A 26 4.29 -17.86 11.72
C THR A 26 3.72 -18.82 10.69
N LEU A 27 2.42 -18.73 10.40
CA LEU A 27 1.77 -19.56 9.36
C LEU A 27 2.30 -19.21 7.96
N VAL A 28 2.50 -17.93 7.68
CA VAL A 28 3.12 -17.47 6.43
C VAL A 28 4.52 -18.07 6.27
N GLN A 29 5.37 -17.97 7.27
CA GLN A 29 6.71 -18.58 7.23
C GLN A 29 6.65 -20.10 7.04
N ARG A 30 5.73 -20.77 7.74
CA ARG A 30 5.61 -22.23 7.67
C ARG A 30 5.18 -22.73 6.29
N TYR A 31 4.26 -22.04 5.62
CA TYR A 31 3.62 -22.52 4.40
C TYR A 31 4.03 -21.77 3.13
N LEU A 32 4.56 -20.57 3.26
CA LEU A 32 4.92 -19.68 2.15
C LEU A 32 6.38 -19.23 2.19
N SER A 33 7.24 -19.98 2.89
CA SER A 33 8.69 -19.74 2.89
C SER A 33 9.31 -20.36 1.64
N PHE A 34 9.58 -19.53 0.65
CA PHE A 34 10.22 -19.97 -0.59
C PHE A 34 11.62 -19.36 -0.70
N PRO A 35 12.64 -20.13 -1.11
CA PRO A 35 14.03 -19.61 -1.22
C PRO A 35 14.18 -18.42 -2.19
N ALA A 36 13.24 -18.26 -3.12
CA ALA A 36 13.27 -17.21 -4.14
C ALA A 36 12.60 -15.90 -3.70
N ILE A 37 12.05 -15.82 -2.48
CA ILE A 37 11.43 -14.58 -1.99
C ILE A 37 12.51 -13.49 -1.84
N ARG A 38 12.34 -12.41 -2.61
CA ARG A 38 13.18 -11.21 -2.56
C ARG A 38 12.49 -10.07 -1.83
N GLU A 39 11.17 -10.05 -1.85
CA GLU A 39 10.37 -9.03 -1.19
C GLU A 39 9.30 -9.69 -0.30
N PHE A 40 9.29 -9.31 0.96
CA PHE A 40 8.22 -9.61 1.90
C PHE A 40 7.71 -8.31 2.52
N THR A 41 6.56 -7.86 2.03
CA THR A 41 5.93 -6.59 2.41
C THR A 41 4.78 -6.80 3.39
N VAL A 42 4.70 -5.93 4.39
CA VAL A 42 3.53 -5.80 5.28
C VAL A 42 3.03 -4.35 5.26
N GLU A 43 1.73 -4.18 4.99
CA GLU A 43 1.05 -2.88 5.17
C GLU A 43 0.82 -2.61 6.65
N ALA A 44 1.62 -1.73 7.25
CA ALA A 44 1.38 -1.16 8.57
C ALA A 44 0.92 0.31 8.45
N GLY A 45 0.06 0.57 7.47
CA GLY A 45 -0.32 1.91 7.02
C GLY A 45 -1.11 2.76 8.03
N ARG A 46 -1.34 2.25 9.24
CA ARG A 46 -2.03 2.97 10.33
C ARG A 46 -1.16 2.99 11.58
N PRO A 47 -0.55 4.14 11.90
CA PRO A 47 0.29 4.29 13.09
C PRO A 47 -0.40 3.91 14.40
N ASP A 48 -1.72 4.17 14.53
CA ASP A 48 -2.51 3.79 15.71
C ASP A 48 -2.68 2.28 15.93
N CYS A 49 -2.30 1.46 14.95
CA CYS A 49 -2.35 -0.02 15.04
C CYS A 49 -0.95 -0.64 15.22
N PHE A 50 0.05 0.17 15.47
CA PHE A 50 1.44 -0.24 15.54
C PHE A 50 1.84 -0.61 16.99
N SER A 51 2.64 -1.67 17.16
CA SER A 51 3.27 -1.99 18.45
C SER A 51 4.67 -2.56 18.24
N LYS A 52 5.50 -2.47 19.29
CA LYS A 52 6.86 -3.02 19.27
C LYS A 52 6.85 -4.55 19.08
N GLU A 53 5.86 -5.23 19.66
CA GLU A 53 5.67 -6.67 19.55
C GLU A 53 5.34 -7.08 18.11
N LYS A 54 4.48 -6.32 17.42
CA LYS A 54 4.18 -6.55 15.99
C LYS A 54 5.41 -6.30 15.12
N LEU A 55 6.17 -5.26 15.42
CA LEU A 55 7.42 -4.97 14.70
C LEU A 55 8.44 -6.10 14.88
N ALA A 56 8.65 -6.56 16.10
CA ALA A 56 9.52 -7.69 16.38
C ALA A 56 9.07 -8.97 15.68
N ALA A 57 7.74 -9.22 15.61
CA ALA A 57 7.20 -10.35 14.87
C ALA A 57 7.46 -10.24 13.35
N MET A 58 7.35 -9.04 12.78
CA MET A 58 7.69 -8.80 11.37
C MET A 58 9.18 -9.04 11.09
N GLU A 59 10.07 -8.54 11.94
CA GLU A 59 11.51 -8.79 11.82
C GLU A 59 11.84 -10.29 11.90
N ALA A 60 11.27 -11.00 12.88
CA ALA A 60 11.43 -12.43 13.03
C ALA A 60 10.90 -13.22 11.84
N ALA A 61 9.86 -12.72 11.19
CA ALA A 61 9.29 -13.32 9.98
C ALA A 61 10.09 -13.03 8.70
N GLY A 62 11.10 -12.17 8.75
CA GLY A 62 11.89 -11.80 7.58
C GLY A 62 11.22 -10.76 6.68
N VAL A 63 10.29 -9.98 7.22
CA VAL A 63 9.72 -8.82 6.51
C VAL A 63 10.85 -7.84 6.21
N ASN A 64 10.98 -7.46 4.94
CA ASN A 64 12.04 -6.55 4.49
C ASN A 64 11.51 -5.24 3.87
N ARG A 65 10.17 -5.09 3.81
CA ARG A 65 9.49 -3.86 3.39
C ARG A 65 8.26 -3.62 4.26
N ILE A 66 8.05 -2.38 4.67
CA ILE A 66 6.89 -1.97 5.48
C ILE A 66 6.33 -0.65 4.96
N SER A 67 5.01 -0.47 5.01
CA SER A 67 4.39 0.82 4.76
C SER A 67 4.00 1.49 6.06
N VAL A 68 4.42 2.74 6.27
CA VAL A 68 3.95 3.61 7.36
C VAL A 68 3.44 4.90 6.73
N ASN A 69 2.11 5.04 6.67
CA ASN A 69 1.50 6.02 5.78
C ASN A 69 0.96 7.24 6.55
N PRO A 70 1.59 8.43 6.43
CA PRO A 70 1.08 9.65 7.05
C PRO A 70 -0.22 10.13 6.39
N GLN A 71 -0.39 9.93 5.08
CA GLN A 71 -1.45 10.47 4.22
C GLN A 71 -1.35 11.99 4.07
N THR A 72 -1.17 12.70 5.16
CA THR A 72 -0.92 14.14 5.31
C THR A 72 -0.18 14.38 6.63
N PHE A 73 0.42 15.57 6.79
CA PHE A 73 1.05 16.02 8.04
C PHE A 73 0.23 17.11 8.74
N HIS A 74 -1.11 17.03 8.62
CA HIS A 74 -2.06 17.95 9.26
C HIS A 74 -3.10 17.18 10.09
N ASP A 75 -3.04 17.30 11.42
CA ASP A 75 -3.93 16.59 12.34
C ASP A 75 -5.41 16.86 12.08
N LYS A 76 -5.76 18.12 11.73
CA LYS A 76 -7.12 18.49 11.35
C LYS A 76 -7.63 17.69 10.16
N THR A 77 -6.79 17.53 9.14
CA THR A 77 -7.14 16.75 7.94
C THR A 77 -7.25 15.26 8.27
N LEU A 78 -6.33 14.71 9.08
CA LEU A 78 -6.41 13.33 9.55
C LEU A 78 -7.76 13.03 10.23
N GLN A 79 -8.24 13.94 11.08
CA GLN A 79 -9.55 13.82 11.73
C GLN A 79 -10.70 13.82 10.71
N VAL A 80 -10.66 14.74 9.73
CA VAL A 80 -11.70 14.84 8.67
C VAL A 80 -11.79 13.55 7.85
N ILE A 81 -10.66 12.92 7.53
CA ILE A 81 -10.64 11.66 6.76
C ILE A 81 -10.81 10.41 7.63
N GLY A 82 -11.18 10.56 8.91
CA GLY A 82 -11.48 9.48 9.83
C GLY A 82 -10.24 8.68 10.30
N ARG A 83 -9.06 9.28 10.25
CA ARG A 83 -7.86 8.70 10.85
C ARG A 83 -7.85 8.96 12.35
N LYS A 84 -7.54 7.94 13.14
CA LYS A 84 -7.50 8.03 14.61
C LYS A 84 -6.15 8.47 15.13
N HIS A 85 -5.10 8.30 14.34
CA HIS A 85 -3.74 8.72 14.70
C HIS A 85 -3.49 10.20 14.44
N THR A 86 -2.55 10.75 15.16
CA THR A 86 -2.00 12.10 14.98
C THR A 86 -0.70 12.04 14.16
N VAL A 87 -0.22 13.22 13.76
CA VAL A 87 1.12 13.37 13.16
C VAL A 87 2.21 12.93 14.14
N ALA A 88 2.04 13.16 15.43
CA ALA A 88 2.97 12.68 16.46
C ALA A 88 3.02 11.15 16.50
N ASP A 89 1.87 10.47 16.46
CA ASP A 89 1.81 9.00 16.42
C ASP A 89 2.52 8.45 15.17
N PHE A 90 2.38 9.14 14.05
CA PHE A 90 3.10 8.77 12.84
C PHE A 90 4.62 8.85 13.04
N TYR A 91 5.14 9.95 13.61
CA TYR A 91 6.58 10.06 13.88
C TYR A 91 7.08 8.96 14.81
N HIS A 92 6.37 8.66 15.88
CA HIS A 92 6.73 7.57 16.80
C HIS A 92 6.77 6.20 16.10
N ALA A 93 5.76 5.90 15.26
CA ALA A 93 5.75 4.66 14.49
C ALA A 93 6.91 4.62 13.48
N TYR A 94 7.17 5.73 12.80
CA TYR A 94 8.26 5.84 11.84
C TYR A 94 9.63 5.66 12.48
N GLU A 95 9.89 6.31 13.60
CA GLU A 95 11.14 6.18 14.37
C GLU A 95 11.33 4.74 14.86
N ALA A 96 10.28 4.08 15.34
CA ALA A 96 10.36 2.67 15.75
C ALA A 96 10.73 1.76 14.57
N VAL A 97 10.17 2.01 13.37
CA VAL A 97 10.52 1.26 12.16
C VAL A 97 11.96 1.54 11.75
N ARG A 98 12.42 2.79 11.81
CA ARG A 98 13.81 3.13 11.47
C ARG A 98 14.82 2.53 12.44
N ALA A 99 14.44 2.33 13.69
CA ALA A 99 15.26 1.62 14.68
C ALA A 99 15.24 0.09 14.50
N SER A 100 14.36 -0.44 13.66
CA SER A 100 14.24 -1.87 13.35
C SER A 100 15.24 -2.31 12.27
N ARG A 101 15.27 -3.63 12.02
CA ARG A 101 16.07 -4.22 10.94
C ARG A 101 15.35 -4.27 9.59
N ILE A 102 14.14 -3.71 9.48
CA ILE A 102 13.40 -3.67 8.22
C ILE A 102 13.96 -2.54 7.34
N PRO A 103 14.63 -2.87 6.22
CA PRO A 103 15.44 -1.89 5.50
C PRO A 103 14.64 -0.93 4.62
N ILE A 104 13.43 -1.31 4.18
CA ILE A 104 12.68 -0.54 3.18
C ILE A 104 11.37 -0.04 3.78
N VAL A 105 11.22 1.29 3.82
CA VAL A 105 10.01 1.95 4.31
C VAL A 105 9.34 2.69 3.15
N ASN A 106 8.05 2.43 2.97
CA ASN A 106 7.17 3.18 2.07
C ASN A 106 6.30 4.15 2.86
N MET A 107 6.08 5.32 2.30
CA MET A 107 5.09 6.29 2.75
C MET A 107 4.09 6.60 1.65
N ASP A 108 2.84 6.84 2.03
CA ASP A 108 1.82 7.34 1.12
C ASP A 108 1.37 8.73 1.53
N LEU A 109 1.25 9.64 0.55
CA LEU A 109 0.64 10.95 0.65
C LEU A 109 -0.55 11.05 -0.29
N ILE A 110 -1.52 11.91 0.03
CA ILE A 110 -2.71 12.11 -0.81
C ILE A 110 -2.85 13.59 -1.13
N ILE A 111 -2.86 13.94 -2.41
CA ILE A 111 -3.19 15.27 -2.93
C ILE A 111 -4.71 15.41 -2.99
N GLY A 112 -5.23 16.56 -2.52
CA GLY A 112 -6.63 16.94 -2.64
C GLY A 112 -7.51 16.48 -1.49
N LEU A 113 -6.93 16.21 -0.33
CA LEU A 113 -7.69 15.92 0.89
C LEU A 113 -8.55 17.12 1.29
N PRO A 114 -9.74 16.89 1.89
CA PRO A 114 -10.66 17.96 2.25
C PRO A 114 -10.03 18.95 3.23
N GLY A 115 -10.18 20.24 2.92
CA GLY A 115 -9.71 21.34 3.76
C GLY A 115 -8.23 21.69 3.61
N GLU A 116 -7.49 20.99 2.74
CA GLU A 116 -6.11 21.34 2.43
C GLU A 116 -6.02 22.28 1.22
N ASN A 117 -5.17 23.29 1.34
CA ASN A 117 -4.77 24.15 0.24
C ASN A 117 -3.42 23.68 -0.35
N LYS A 118 -2.95 24.35 -1.41
CA LYS A 118 -1.68 24.05 -2.08
C LYS A 118 -0.50 24.03 -1.10
N GLN A 119 -0.41 24.99 -0.18
CA GLN A 119 0.70 25.11 0.75
C GLN A 119 0.72 23.96 1.79
N ASP A 120 -0.45 23.52 2.25
CA ASP A 120 -0.57 22.40 3.19
C ASP A 120 -0.02 21.11 2.56
N ILE A 121 -0.38 20.86 1.30
CA ILE A 121 0.06 19.68 0.56
C ILE A 121 1.57 19.72 0.32
N LEU A 122 2.12 20.86 -0.11
CA LEU A 122 3.56 21.04 -0.30
C LEU A 122 4.33 20.82 1.01
N THR A 123 3.81 21.36 2.12
CA THR A 123 4.40 21.15 3.44
C THR A 123 4.42 19.67 3.81
N SER A 124 3.35 18.91 3.51
CA SER A 124 3.29 17.48 3.75
C SER A 124 4.31 16.72 2.89
N MET A 125 4.47 17.09 1.62
CA MET A 125 5.47 16.50 0.73
C MET A 125 6.90 16.75 1.23
N GLN A 126 7.21 17.99 1.61
CA GLN A 126 8.52 18.36 2.13
C GLN A 126 8.87 17.59 3.41
N LYS A 127 7.90 17.45 4.34
CA LYS A 127 8.09 16.69 5.57
C LYS A 127 8.31 15.20 5.29
N ALA A 128 7.53 14.58 4.39
CA ALA A 128 7.70 13.17 4.03
C ALA A 128 9.08 12.92 3.41
N ILE A 129 9.50 13.77 2.48
CA ILE A 129 10.79 13.65 1.78
C ILE A 129 11.97 13.89 2.73
N ALA A 130 11.83 14.81 3.70
CA ALA A 130 12.86 15.08 4.72
C ALA A 130 13.12 13.89 5.65
N LEU A 131 12.18 12.95 5.75
CA LEU A 131 12.34 11.69 6.49
C LEU A 131 13.12 10.62 5.71
N GLU A 132 13.46 10.89 4.44
CA GLU A 132 14.29 10.04 3.58
C GLU A 132 13.78 8.59 3.42
N PRO A 133 12.47 8.36 3.15
CA PRO A 133 11.98 7.02 2.92
C PRO A 133 12.64 6.39 1.70
N GLU A 134 12.67 5.07 1.62
CA GLU A 134 13.12 4.34 0.43
C GLU A 134 12.08 4.40 -0.68
N ASN A 135 10.79 4.46 -0.31
CA ASN A 135 9.69 4.61 -1.27
C ASN A 135 8.70 5.68 -0.80
N LEU A 136 8.17 6.41 -1.75
CA LEU A 136 7.10 7.39 -1.55
C LEU A 136 6.05 7.20 -2.65
N THR A 137 4.77 7.07 -2.26
CA THR A 137 3.67 7.10 -3.21
C THR A 137 2.87 8.37 -3.04
N ILE A 138 2.72 9.14 -4.11
CA ILE A 138 1.85 10.31 -4.16
C ILE A 138 0.55 9.91 -4.83
N HIS A 139 -0.49 9.81 -4.03
CA HIS A 139 -1.85 9.55 -4.47
C HIS A 139 -2.58 10.85 -4.80
N THR A 140 -3.46 10.79 -5.78
CA THR A 140 -4.46 11.83 -6.01
C THR A 140 -5.80 11.33 -5.48
N LEU A 141 -6.51 12.15 -4.72
CA LEU A 141 -7.77 11.76 -4.09
C LEU A 141 -8.75 11.16 -5.09
N THR A 142 -9.26 9.99 -4.74
CA THR A 142 -10.32 9.30 -5.48
C THR A 142 -11.56 9.19 -4.61
N LEU A 143 -12.66 9.83 -5.00
CA LEU A 143 -13.92 9.75 -4.28
C LEU A 143 -14.75 8.57 -4.80
N LYS A 144 -14.77 7.47 -4.08
CA LYS A 144 -15.64 6.34 -4.39
C LYS A 144 -17.08 6.68 -4.00
N LYS A 145 -18.06 6.26 -4.79
CA LYS A 145 -19.52 6.47 -4.51
C LYS A 145 -19.95 5.98 -3.13
N SER A 146 -19.27 4.99 -2.58
CA SER A 146 -19.52 4.42 -1.24
C SER A 146 -18.73 5.11 -0.11
N ALA A 147 -17.91 6.11 -0.42
CA ALA A 147 -17.13 6.78 0.61
C ALA A 147 -17.99 7.83 1.35
N PRO A 148 -17.84 7.98 2.69
CA PRO A 148 -18.53 9.04 3.44
C PRO A 148 -18.26 10.45 2.92
N LEU A 149 -17.08 10.66 2.30
CA LEU A 149 -16.68 11.92 1.67
C LEU A 149 -17.26 12.11 0.25
N PHE A 150 -18.01 11.12 -0.28
CA PHE A 150 -18.64 11.26 -1.59
C PHE A 150 -19.72 12.35 -1.53
N GLY A 151 -19.60 13.37 -2.39
CA GLY A 151 -20.48 14.57 -2.36
C GLY A 151 -19.88 15.75 -1.59
N SER A 152 -18.77 15.59 -0.86
CA SER A 152 -18.00 16.74 -0.41
C SER A 152 -17.38 17.46 -1.62
N GLN A 153 -17.47 18.78 -1.65
CA GLN A 153 -16.83 19.55 -2.71
C GLN A 153 -15.32 19.28 -2.69
N MET A 154 -14.77 18.90 -3.83
CA MET A 154 -13.32 18.89 -4.00
C MET A 154 -12.84 20.34 -3.88
N THR A 155 -12.03 20.60 -2.86
CA THR A 155 -11.56 21.96 -2.55
C THR A 155 -10.44 22.42 -3.46
N LEU A 156 -9.82 21.50 -4.19
CA LEU A 156 -8.66 21.75 -5.04
C LEU A 156 -9.05 21.73 -6.52
N ALA A 157 -8.66 22.75 -7.28
CA ALA A 157 -8.84 22.78 -8.73
C ALA A 157 -7.91 21.79 -9.43
N ALA A 158 -8.34 21.26 -10.59
CA ALA A 158 -7.62 20.19 -11.30
C ALA A 158 -6.21 20.63 -11.78
N ASP A 159 -6.07 21.86 -12.22
CA ASP A 159 -4.80 22.47 -12.64
C ASP A 159 -3.83 22.63 -11.47
N VAL A 160 -4.32 23.04 -10.31
CA VAL A 160 -3.53 23.12 -9.06
C VAL A 160 -3.08 21.71 -8.63
N ALA A 161 -3.96 20.72 -8.73
CA ALA A 161 -3.59 19.34 -8.43
C ALA A 161 -2.51 18.81 -9.39
N ALA A 162 -2.60 19.14 -10.68
CA ALA A 162 -1.60 18.77 -11.68
C ALA A 162 -0.24 19.42 -11.36
N SER A 163 -0.22 20.72 -11.05
CA SER A 163 1.01 21.43 -10.60
C SER A 163 1.63 20.77 -9.36
N LEU A 164 0.81 20.31 -8.41
CA LEU A 164 1.29 19.61 -7.21
C LEU A 164 1.90 18.23 -7.51
N VAL A 165 1.39 17.51 -8.49
CA VAL A 165 2.02 16.26 -8.94
C VAL A 165 3.40 16.53 -9.51
N ASP A 166 3.55 17.56 -10.35
CA ASP A 166 4.84 17.94 -10.93
C ASP A 166 5.84 18.43 -9.85
N GLU A 167 5.37 19.25 -8.90
CA GLU A 167 6.18 19.71 -7.78
C GLU A 167 6.61 18.55 -6.86
N GLY A 168 5.70 17.59 -6.61
CA GLY A 168 5.99 16.38 -5.85
C GLY A 168 7.02 15.49 -6.54
N GLN A 169 6.95 15.36 -7.88
CA GLN A 169 7.96 14.65 -8.66
C GLN A 169 9.33 15.35 -8.58
N ALA A 170 9.36 16.67 -8.71
CA ALA A 170 10.61 17.42 -8.60
C ALA A 170 11.25 17.27 -7.22
N LEU A 171 10.45 17.34 -6.15
CA LEU A 171 10.90 17.11 -4.79
C LEU A 171 11.42 15.69 -4.58
N ALA A 172 10.71 14.67 -5.06
CA ALA A 172 11.15 13.28 -4.97
C ALA A 172 12.50 13.08 -5.66
N LYS A 173 12.63 13.56 -6.91
CA LYS A 173 13.89 13.50 -7.68
C LYS A 173 15.05 14.20 -6.99
N SER A 174 14.81 15.33 -6.34
CA SER A 174 15.86 16.08 -5.61
C SER A 174 16.51 15.27 -4.48
N ARG A 175 15.88 14.15 -4.07
CA ARG A 175 16.34 13.23 -3.03
C ARG A 175 16.64 11.83 -3.56
N GLY A 176 16.81 11.71 -4.89
CA GLY A 176 17.16 10.44 -5.54
C GLY A 176 16.04 9.41 -5.59
N LEU A 177 14.79 9.84 -5.46
CA LEU A 177 13.61 8.99 -5.63
C LEU A 177 13.15 9.10 -7.09
N GLU A 178 13.20 7.98 -7.84
CA GLU A 178 12.78 7.93 -9.24
C GLU A 178 11.39 7.30 -9.37
N PRO A 179 10.54 7.77 -10.31
CA PRO A 179 9.25 7.16 -10.55
C PRO A 179 9.44 5.75 -11.13
N TYR A 180 8.72 4.74 -10.58
CA TYR A 180 8.85 3.36 -11.02
C TYR A 180 7.52 2.69 -11.38
N TYR A 181 6.39 3.21 -10.93
CA TYR A 181 5.07 2.78 -11.37
C TYR A 181 4.07 3.92 -11.29
N LEU A 182 3.00 3.81 -12.08
CA LEU A 182 1.84 4.68 -12.02
C LEU A 182 0.56 3.86 -12.25
N TYR A 183 -0.54 4.29 -11.65
CA TYR A 183 -1.84 3.74 -11.99
C TYR A 183 -2.95 4.79 -11.85
N ARG A 184 -4.03 4.60 -12.61
CA ARG A 184 -5.21 5.45 -12.58
C ARG A 184 -6.43 4.68 -12.11
N GLN A 185 -7.31 5.37 -11.40
CA GLN A 185 -8.63 4.88 -11.02
C GLN A 185 -9.72 5.79 -11.61
N HIS A 186 -10.94 5.28 -11.69
CA HIS A 186 -12.09 6.13 -12.00
C HIS A 186 -12.31 7.15 -10.88
N TYR A 187 -12.81 8.35 -11.24
CA TYR A 187 -13.15 9.43 -10.30
C TYR A 187 -11.96 10.03 -9.54
N MET A 188 -10.79 10.01 -10.12
CA MET A 188 -9.63 10.73 -9.58
C MET A 188 -9.74 12.23 -9.87
N LEU A 189 -9.31 13.04 -8.92
CA LEU A 189 -9.18 14.50 -9.08
C LEU A 189 -8.32 14.81 -10.32
N GLY A 190 -8.85 15.62 -11.24
CA GLY A 190 -8.13 16.03 -12.45
C GLY A 190 -7.75 14.91 -13.40
N HIS A 191 -8.32 13.70 -13.27
CA HIS A 191 -7.90 12.50 -14.05
C HIS A 191 -6.39 12.18 -13.96
N LEU A 192 -5.76 12.59 -12.88
CA LEU A 192 -4.34 12.38 -12.62
C LEU A 192 -4.03 10.92 -12.27
N ALA A 193 -2.77 10.59 -12.13
CA ALA A 193 -2.31 9.25 -11.75
C ALA A 193 -1.77 9.25 -10.32
N ASN A 194 -1.83 8.08 -9.68
CA ASN A 194 -1.02 7.79 -8.50
C ASN A 194 0.37 7.38 -8.98
N ILE A 195 1.42 7.95 -8.42
CA ILE A 195 2.79 7.71 -8.83
C ILE A 195 3.61 7.22 -7.65
N GLY A 196 4.26 6.09 -7.81
CA GLY A 196 5.22 5.56 -6.85
C GLY A 196 6.64 5.92 -7.23
N TYR A 197 7.39 6.42 -6.26
CA TYR A 197 8.79 6.78 -6.36
C TYR A 197 9.63 5.88 -5.46
N ALA A 198 10.83 5.53 -5.90
CA ALA A 198 11.74 4.68 -5.16
C ALA A 198 13.19 5.16 -5.29
N LYS A 199 14.00 4.93 -4.27
CA LYS A 199 15.46 4.94 -4.43
C LYS A 199 15.84 3.76 -5.34
N PRO A 200 16.79 3.91 -6.25
CA PRO A 200 17.21 2.81 -7.13
C PRO A 200 17.55 1.53 -6.35
N GLY A 201 16.97 0.40 -6.79
CA GLY A 201 17.13 -0.90 -6.14
C GLY A 201 16.20 -1.16 -4.96
N THR A 202 15.28 -0.22 -4.67
CA THR A 202 14.26 -0.40 -3.61
C THR A 202 12.84 -0.38 -4.16
N GLU A 203 12.65 -0.52 -5.47
CA GLU A 203 11.35 -0.60 -6.11
C GLU A 203 10.55 -1.79 -5.58
N SER A 204 9.25 -1.63 -5.36
CA SER A 204 8.40 -2.75 -4.93
C SER A 204 8.11 -3.69 -6.09
N LEU A 205 8.58 -4.92 -5.98
CA LEU A 205 8.30 -5.98 -6.94
C LEU A 205 6.80 -6.25 -7.04
N TYR A 206 6.10 -6.26 -5.89
CA TYR A 206 4.66 -6.45 -5.87
C TYR A 206 3.94 -5.36 -6.69
N ASN A 207 4.29 -4.09 -6.50
CA ASN A 207 3.65 -3.00 -7.25
C ASN A 207 3.91 -3.12 -8.75
N ILE A 208 5.14 -3.43 -9.16
CA ILE A 208 5.49 -3.64 -10.56
C ILE A 208 4.67 -4.81 -11.13
N GLN A 209 4.66 -5.96 -10.46
CA GLN A 209 3.94 -7.15 -10.92
C GLN A 209 2.42 -6.94 -11.00
N MET A 210 1.86 -6.17 -10.06
CA MET A 210 0.44 -5.82 -10.06
C MET A 210 0.06 -4.91 -11.24
N MET A 211 0.93 -3.98 -11.62
CA MET A 211 0.67 -3.00 -12.68
C MET A 211 0.96 -3.56 -14.07
N GLU A 212 2.02 -4.34 -14.22
CA GLU A 212 2.38 -4.94 -15.52
C GLU A 212 1.47 -6.10 -15.92
N GLU A 213 0.83 -6.78 -14.95
CA GLU A 213 -0.04 -7.95 -15.15
C GLU A 213 0.61 -9.09 -15.98
N ARG A 214 1.94 -9.16 -15.99
CA ARG A 214 2.72 -10.17 -16.75
C ARG A 214 3.12 -11.38 -15.93
N HIS A 215 2.89 -11.34 -14.62
CA HIS A 215 3.26 -12.41 -13.70
C HIS A 215 2.03 -13.02 -13.03
N PRO A 216 2.02 -14.33 -12.77
CA PRO A 216 0.97 -14.94 -11.99
C PRO A 216 0.93 -14.38 -10.57
N ILE A 217 -0.29 -14.10 -10.09
CA ILE A 217 -0.53 -13.61 -8.73
C ILE A 217 -1.52 -14.55 -8.04
N ILE A 218 -1.14 -15.05 -6.87
CA ILE A 218 -2.01 -15.88 -6.04
C ILE A 218 -2.55 -15.03 -4.90
N GLY A 219 -3.84 -14.70 -4.98
CA GLY A 219 -4.55 -13.99 -3.92
C GLY A 219 -5.07 -14.93 -2.85
N VAL A 220 -4.82 -14.62 -1.59
CA VAL A 220 -5.30 -15.36 -0.41
C VAL A 220 -6.08 -14.41 0.49
N GLY A 221 -7.23 -14.84 0.97
CA GLY A 221 -8.10 -14.04 1.84
C GLY A 221 -9.32 -13.45 1.13
N PRO A 222 -10.31 -12.94 1.91
CA PRO A 222 -11.48 -12.27 1.36
C PRO A 222 -11.06 -11.04 0.54
N SER A 223 -11.83 -10.73 -0.50
CA SER A 223 -11.57 -9.62 -1.43
C SER A 223 -10.28 -9.72 -2.26
N SER A 224 -9.46 -10.74 -2.08
CA SER A 224 -8.25 -10.92 -2.89
C SER A 224 -8.59 -11.36 -4.32
N ALA A 225 -7.62 -11.23 -5.22
CA ALA A 225 -7.74 -11.72 -6.59
C ALA A 225 -6.50 -12.53 -6.97
N SER A 226 -6.73 -13.69 -7.60
CA SER A 226 -5.69 -14.43 -8.30
C SER A 226 -5.72 -14.07 -9.78
N LYS A 227 -4.56 -13.90 -10.40
CA LYS A 227 -4.40 -13.53 -11.80
C LYS A 227 -3.43 -14.48 -12.47
N ARG A 228 -3.77 -14.96 -13.67
CA ARG A 228 -2.88 -15.74 -14.53
C ARG A 228 -2.82 -15.09 -15.91
N PRO A 229 -1.69 -14.52 -16.30
CA PRO A 229 -1.49 -14.06 -17.67
C PRO A 229 -1.57 -15.21 -18.66
N LEU A 230 -2.14 -14.96 -19.83
CA LEU A 230 -2.19 -15.91 -20.91
C LEU A 230 -0.92 -15.82 -21.79
N ALA A 231 -0.70 -16.87 -22.58
CA ALA A 231 0.49 -16.96 -23.43
C ALA A 231 0.57 -15.88 -24.53
N ASP A 232 -0.55 -15.24 -24.85
CA ASP A 232 -0.61 -14.15 -25.80
C ASP A 232 -0.01 -12.81 -25.29
N GLY A 233 0.26 -12.72 -23.97
CA GLY A 233 0.83 -11.54 -23.33
C GLY A 233 -0.12 -10.34 -23.18
N HIS A 234 -1.38 -10.46 -23.61
CA HIS A 234 -2.36 -9.37 -23.63
C HIS A 234 -3.58 -9.63 -22.75
N HIS A 235 -3.90 -10.89 -22.51
CA HIS A 235 -5.06 -11.28 -21.71
C HIS A 235 -4.65 -11.96 -20.42
N LEU A 236 -5.53 -11.91 -19.43
CA LEU A 236 -5.35 -12.62 -18.17
C LEU A 236 -6.66 -13.25 -17.71
N ASN A 237 -6.54 -14.41 -17.11
CA ASN A 237 -7.61 -15.04 -16.36
C ASN A 237 -7.56 -14.55 -14.90
N LYS A 238 -8.73 -14.29 -14.33
CA LYS A 238 -8.85 -13.73 -12.99
C LYS A 238 -9.87 -14.50 -12.16
N LEU A 239 -9.50 -14.81 -10.92
CA LEU A 239 -10.40 -15.37 -9.92
C LEU A 239 -10.48 -14.40 -8.74
N ASN A 240 -11.65 -13.76 -8.56
CA ASN A 240 -11.91 -12.90 -7.40
C ASN A 240 -12.46 -13.73 -6.24
N MET A 241 -11.96 -13.48 -5.05
CA MET A 241 -12.47 -14.06 -3.82
C MET A 241 -13.67 -13.28 -3.29
N PRO A 242 -14.64 -13.94 -2.64
CA PRO A 242 -15.77 -13.26 -2.00
C PRO A 242 -15.31 -12.16 -1.04
N LYS A 243 -16.03 -11.02 -1.03
CA LYS A 243 -15.75 -9.92 -0.10
C LYS A 243 -16.23 -10.22 1.31
N ASN A 244 -17.35 -10.93 1.43
CA ASN A 244 -17.90 -11.33 2.72
C ASN A 244 -17.07 -12.48 3.32
N VAL A 245 -16.60 -12.28 4.55
CA VAL A 245 -15.71 -13.22 5.26
C VAL A 245 -16.38 -14.59 5.49
N THR A 246 -17.67 -14.60 5.84
CA THR A 246 -18.42 -15.84 6.06
C THR A 246 -18.57 -16.64 4.76
N VAL A 247 -18.97 -15.95 3.68
CA VAL A 247 -19.08 -16.55 2.35
C VAL A 247 -17.72 -17.09 1.87
N TYR A 248 -16.65 -16.32 2.09
CA TYR A 248 -15.30 -16.78 1.78
C TYR A 248 -14.97 -18.07 2.53
N GLY A 249 -15.19 -18.11 3.85
CA GLY A 249 -14.90 -19.28 4.69
C GLY A 249 -15.67 -20.53 4.28
N THR A 250 -16.99 -20.41 4.05
CA THR A 250 -17.85 -21.54 3.66
C THR A 250 -17.59 -22.04 2.23
N SER A 251 -17.02 -21.19 1.36
CA SER A 251 -16.72 -21.54 -0.04
C SER A 251 -15.28 -22.03 -0.27
N LEU A 252 -14.44 -22.12 0.75
CA LEU A 252 -13.01 -22.45 0.61
C LEU A 252 -12.72 -23.69 -0.27
N PRO A 253 -13.41 -24.86 -0.11
CA PRO A 253 -13.12 -26.03 -0.94
C PRO A 253 -13.34 -25.76 -2.44
N ALA A 254 -14.43 -25.10 -2.79
CA ALA A 254 -14.75 -24.76 -4.18
C ALA A 254 -13.77 -23.69 -4.73
N LEU A 255 -13.37 -22.72 -3.90
CA LEU A 255 -12.41 -21.69 -4.29
C LEU A 255 -11.02 -22.29 -4.53
N PHE A 256 -10.59 -23.24 -3.72
CA PHE A 256 -9.32 -23.95 -3.92
C PHE A 256 -9.30 -24.73 -5.24
N LYS A 257 -10.40 -25.43 -5.56
CA LYS A 257 -10.54 -26.12 -6.84
C LYS A 257 -10.44 -25.15 -8.02
N LYS A 258 -11.24 -24.08 -8.02
CA LYS A 258 -11.21 -23.05 -9.06
C LYS A 258 -9.83 -22.38 -9.20
N ARG A 259 -9.11 -22.18 -8.09
CA ARG A 259 -7.77 -21.63 -8.14
C ARG A 259 -6.77 -22.63 -8.73
N ALA A 260 -6.86 -23.90 -8.38
CA ALA A 260 -6.02 -24.92 -9.00
C ALA A 260 -6.24 -24.97 -10.53
N GLU A 261 -7.50 -24.97 -10.97
CA GLU A 261 -7.88 -24.90 -12.39
C GLU A 261 -7.36 -23.64 -13.09
N LEU A 262 -7.31 -22.50 -12.37
CA LEU A 262 -6.77 -21.25 -12.93
C LEU A 262 -5.29 -21.37 -13.29
N PHE A 263 -4.50 -22.17 -12.57
CA PHE A 263 -3.03 -22.27 -12.73
C PHE A 263 -2.57 -23.56 -13.41
N THR A 264 -3.46 -24.46 -13.80
CA THR A 264 -3.19 -25.57 -14.72
C THR A 264 -3.33 -25.13 -16.17
#